data_d53d0b8806de651acc636ed351114ca9
#
_entry.id   d53d0b8806de651acc636ed351114ca9
#
_cell.length_a   1.000
_cell.length_b   1.000
_cell.length_c   1.000
_cell.angle_alpha   90.00
_cell.angle_beta   90.00
_cell.angle_gamma   90.00
#
_symmetry.space_group_name_H-M   'P 1'
#
loop_
_entity.id
_entity.type
_entity.pdbx_description
1 polymer ?
#
loop_
_entity_poly.entity_id
_entity_poly.type
_entity_poly.pdbx_seq_one_letter_code
_entity_poly.pdbx_strand_id
1 'polypeptide(L)'
;MPSAPGDSVDEQHTAQRGIPVAVYLLGLSLFAMGTSEFLIVGVLSDIAGDLRVSLPTAGTLISAFAVGVLLGAPPLAVLTLRWPPRTTLLVCQTLFVVAIAFGLLMPGYGALLAARAVSGVAYAGFWAAASATAIRMVPPDRTARALSVVVTGLSLAMVAGGPAGTLIGEHSGWRAGFWAVAALTAATAIAVRLTTPGTDRGQDAAPDRGAELRAMARPRLWVAYGNTMLTTAAYMVSFSYLGALLTDSGGLPAGWVPAVLSLFGTGAFAGLTIGGRTSDRHPFPTLYAGILGMAVVSVALALLGSHLAATIPLVFLLGLTGFLVNPPVLSRVFTIAVGAPTLAGAANVSAMQLGITVAPLLGGLAIGAGLGLPSVGWVGAALGLVSLGAALTDARLDRRAGAQPAAATSAAPAGQAG
;
A
#
# COMPACT_ATOMS: atom_id res chain seq x y z
N MET A 1 42.36 8.04 -49.15
CA MET A 1 41.50 7.12 -48.44
C MET A 1 40.78 7.88 -47.33
N PRO A 2 39.48 8.11 -47.42
CA PRO A 2 38.73 8.71 -46.31
C PRO A 2 38.30 7.63 -45.35
N SER A 3 38.54 7.90 -44.04
CA SER A 3 38.14 7.08 -42.88
C SER A 3 36.63 6.94 -42.80
N ALA A 4 36.16 5.73 -42.53
CA ALA A 4 34.77 5.36 -42.43
C ALA A 4 34.09 6.02 -41.20
N PRO A 5 32.82 6.49 -41.31
CA PRO A 5 32.01 6.98 -40.20
C PRO A 5 31.23 5.78 -39.62
N GLY A 6 31.83 5.04 -38.71
CA GLY A 6 31.22 3.84 -38.11
C GLY A 6 31.15 3.83 -36.59
N ASP A 7 32.07 4.57 -35.90
CA ASP A 7 32.28 4.35 -34.47
C ASP A 7 31.45 5.25 -33.53
N SER A 8 30.74 6.25 -34.05
CA SER A 8 30.00 7.20 -33.20
C SER A 8 28.53 6.80 -32.90
N VAL A 9 27.99 5.79 -33.60
CA VAL A 9 26.61 5.34 -33.41
C VAL A 9 26.50 4.25 -32.33
N ASP A 10 27.56 3.44 -32.15
CA ASP A 10 27.60 2.37 -31.17
C ASP A 10 27.84 2.86 -29.73
N GLU A 11 28.55 3.99 -29.54
CA GLU A 11 28.74 4.55 -28.19
C GLU A 11 27.47 5.18 -27.60
N GLN A 12 26.54 5.67 -28.43
CA GLN A 12 25.25 6.20 -27.95
C GLN A 12 24.25 5.10 -27.60
N HIS A 13 24.39 3.90 -28.15
CA HIS A 13 23.51 2.75 -27.84
C HIS A 13 23.94 1.96 -26.59
N THR A 14 25.18 2.09 -26.14
CA THR A 14 25.65 1.41 -24.93
C THR A 14 25.35 2.15 -23.63
N ALA A 15 25.07 3.46 -23.68
CA ALA A 15 24.78 4.30 -22.51
C ALA A 15 23.36 4.09 -21.89
N GLN A 16 22.45 3.35 -22.54
CA GLN A 16 21.07 3.18 -22.07
C GLN A 16 20.70 1.79 -21.54
N ARG A 17 21.67 1.01 -21.07
CA ARG A 17 21.38 -0.35 -20.56
C ARG A 17 20.82 -0.42 -19.13
N GLY A 18 20.73 0.67 -18.37
CA GLY A 18 20.27 0.72 -16.97
C GLY A 18 18.89 1.35 -16.79
N ILE A 19 18.31 1.17 -15.62
CA ILE A 19 17.16 1.97 -15.15
C ILE A 19 17.67 3.39 -14.85
N PRO A 20 17.00 4.46 -15.33
CA PRO A 20 17.43 5.84 -15.06
C PRO A 20 17.47 6.16 -13.57
N VAL A 21 18.45 6.96 -13.13
CA VAL A 21 18.59 7.38 -11.72
C VAL A 21 17.33 8.04 -11.19
N ALA A 22 16.61 8.78 -12.02
CA ALA A 22 15.35 9.40 -11.65
C ALA A 22 14.31 8.36 -11.14
N VAL A 23 14.27 7.15 -11.69
CA VAL A 23 13.35 6.08 -11.21
C VAL A 23 13.71 5.62 -9.79
N TYR A 24 15.00 5.53 -9.47
CA TYR A 24 15.45 5.22 -8.10
C TYR A 24 15.10 6.36 -7.13
N LEU A 25 15.18 7.61 -7.58
CA LEU A 25 14.77 8.78 -6.78
C LEU A 25 13.25 8.80 -6.54
N LEU A 26 12.43 8.34 -7.50
CA LEU A 26 11.00 8.15 -7.28
C LEU A 26 10.73 7.07 -6.22
N GLY A 27 11.48 5.96 -6.25
CA GLY A 27 11.43 4.93 -5.22
C GLY A 27 11.86 5.45 -3.84
N LEU A 28 12.94 6.25 -3.77
CA LEU A 28 13.40 6.88 -2.54
C LEU A 28 12.38 7.91 -2.00
N SER A 29 11.71 8.64 -2.88
CA SER A 29 10.62 9.53 -2.48
C SER A 29 9.44 8.75 -1.89
N LEU A 30 9.08 7.62 -2.51
CA LEU A 30 8.02 6.75 -1.99
C LEU A 30 8.41 6.11 -0.66
N PHE A 31 9.69 5.75 -0.47
CA PHE A 31 10.25 5.35 0.81
C PHE A 31 10.05 6.45 1.87
N ALA A 32 10.45 7.68 1.58
CA ALA A 32 10.35 8.80 2.50
C ALA A 32 8.88 9.06 2.93
N MET A 33 7.99 9.18 1.94
CA MET A 33 6.58 9.45 2.20
C MET A 33 5.88 8.26 2.87
N GLY A 34 6.19 7.03 2.45
CA GLY A 34 5.65 5.79 3.04
C GLY A 34 6.13 5.56 4.47
N THR A 35 7.33 6.02 4.83
CA THR A 35 7.82 5.96 6.22
C THR A 35 6.85 6.64 7.18
N SER A 36 6.19 7.74 6.79
CA SER A 36 5.17 8.42 7.60
C SER A 36 3.97 7.54 7.93
N GLU A 37 3.63 6.57 7.08
CA GLU A 37 2.51 5.66 7.28
C GLU A 37 2.84 4.62 8.37
N PHE A 38 4.07 4.10 8.38
CA PHE A 38 4.46 3.02 9.28
C PHE A 38 5.03 3.49 10.62
N LEU A 39 5.74 4.61 10.63
CA LEU A 39 6.33 5.20 11.84
C LEU A 39 5.29 5.47 12.93
N ILE A 40 4.07 5.92 12.55
CA ILE A 40 3.02 6.30 13.51
C ILE A 40 2.62 5.14 14.44
N VAL A 41 2.71 3.90 13.97
CA VAL A 41 2.38 2.71 14.75
C VAL A 41 3.30 2.55 15.97
N GLY A 42 4.58 2.86 15.80
CA GLY A 42 5.56 2.76 16.87
C GLY A 42 5.49 3.88 17.89
N VAL A 43 4.97 5.06 17.49
CA VAL A 43 4.91 6.25 18.38
C VAL A 43 3.47 6.60 18.79
N LEU A 44 2.51 5.70 18.55
CA LEU A 44 1.09 5.99 18.77
C LEU A 44 0.77 6.31 20.22
N SER A 45 1.35 5.56 21.17
CA SER A 45 1.19 5.76 22.61
C SER A 45 1.77 7.10 23.05
N ASP A 46 2.94 7.50 22.50
CA ASP A 46 3.58 8.78 22.81
C ASP A 46 2.73 9.96 22.33
N ILE A 47 2.15 9.85 21.12
CA ILE A 47 1.22 10.85 20.58
C ILE A 47 -0.02 10.95 21.48
N ALA A 48 -0.60 9.83 21.89
CA ALA A 48 -1.78 9.80 22.75
C ALA A 48 -1.49 10.50 24.10
N GLY A 49 -0.35 10.21 24.72
CA GLY A 49 0.07 10.82 25.98
C GLY A 49 0.34 12.32 25.87
N ASP A 50 1.10 12.74 24.84
CA ASP A 50 1.48 14.15 24.65
C ASP A 50 0.26 15.04 24.30
N LEU A 51 -0.63 14.56 23.45
CA LEU A 51 -1.85 15.28 23.06
C LEU A 51 -3.02 15.08 24.03
N ARG A 52 -2.84 14.28 25.10
CA ARG A 52 -3.85 13.97 26.12
C ARG A 52 -5.15 13.44 25.52
N VAL A 53 -5.04 12.54 24.55
CA VAL A 53 -6.16 11.83 23.92
C VAL A 53 -6.09 10.34 24.25
N SER A 54 -7.23 9.65 24.12
CA SER A 54 -7.23 8.20 24.29
C SER A 54 -6.48 7.50 23.14
N LEU A 55 -5.93 6.31 23.40
CA LEU A 55 -5.27 5.50 22.37
C LEU A 55 -6.17 5.20 21.17
N PRO A 56 -7.47 4.87 21.34
CA PRO A 56 -8.41 4.76 20.22
C PRO A 56 -8.52 6.06 19.39
N THR A 57 -8.56 7.22 20.05
CA THR A 57 -8.58 8.52 19.38
C THR A 57 -7.27 8.71 18.59
N ALA A 58 -6.11 8.45 19.16
CA ALA A 58 -4.84 8.51 18.45
C ALA A 58 -4.82 7.57 17.22
N GLY A 59 -5.40 6.39 17.31
CA GLY A 59 -5.52 5.42 16.20
C GLY A 59 -6.25 5.99 14.98
N THR A 60 -7.16 6.97 15.16
CA THR A 60 -7.84 7.62 14.02
C THR A 60 -6.89 8.46 13.14
N LEU A 61 -5.66 8.78 13.60
CA LEU A 61 -4.62 9.39 12.77
C LEU A 61 -4.16 8.46 11.63
N ILE A 62 -4.18 7.15 11.85
CA ILE A 62 -3.90 6.14 10.82
C ILE A 62 -5.05 6.14 9.80
N SER A 63 -6.29 6.11 10.31
CA SER A 63 -7.49 6.18 9.47
C SER A 63 -7.55 7.46 8.64
N ALA A 64 -7.19 8.60 9.22
CA ALA A 64 -7.21 9.90 8.52
C ALA A 64 -6.27 9.92 7.31
N PHE A 65 -5.07 9.35 7.46
CA PHE A 65 -4.13 9.20 6.34
C PHE A 65 -4.72 8.30 5.25
N ALA A 66 -5.24 7.13 5.63
CA ALA A 66 -5.84 6.18 4.70
C ALA A 66 -7.08 6.74 3.98
N VAL A 67 -7.93 7.51 4.67
CA VAL A 67 -9.04 8.26 4.07
C VAL A 67 -8.52 9.29 3.08
N GLY A 68 -7.44 10.00 3.42
CA GLY A 68 -6.77 10.92 2.52
C GLY A 68 -6.31 10.24 1.23
N VAL A 69 -5.69 9.06 1.34
CA VAL A 69 -5.28 8.25 0.17
C VAL A 69 -6.51 7.80 -0.63
N LEU A 70 -7.53 7.28 0.04
CA LEU A 70 -8.77 6.79 -0.57
C LEU A 70 -9.48 7.90 -1.37
N LEU A 71 -9.64 9.06 -0.78
CA LEU A 71 -10.34 10.20 -1.41
C LEU A 71 -9.45 10.94 -2.42
N GLY A 72 -8.14 10.93 -2.21
CA GLY A 72 -7.17 11.62 -3.07
C GLY A 72 -6.87 10.87 -4.36
N ALA A 73 -6.84 9.53 -4.34
CA ALA A 73 -6.41 8.74 -5.49
C ALA A 73 -7.26 8.95 -6.77
N PRO A 74 -8.61 8.88 -6.75
CA PRO A 74 -9.40 9.06 -7.97
C PRO A 74 -9.35 10.51 -8.53
N PRO A 75 -9.59 11.58 -7.74
CA PRO A 75 -9.58 12.94 -8.29
C PRO A 75 -8.17 13.37 -8.73
N LEU A 76 -7.11 12.97 -8.01
CA LEU A 76 -5.75 13.29 -8.43
C LEU A 76 -5.34 12.52 -9.68
N ALA A 77 -5.76 11.29 -9.86
CA ALA A 77 -5.54 10.55 -11.10
C ALA A 77 -6.13 11.31 -12.31
N VAL A 78 -7.31 11.90 -12.17
CA VAL A 78 -7.96 12.70 -13.23
C VAL A 78 -7.32 14.08 -13.38
N LEU A 79 -7.05 14.78 -12.26
CA LEU A 79 -6.50 16.14 -12.28
C LEU A 79 -5.07 16.16 -12.83
N THR A 80 -4.28 15.18 -12.46
CA THR A 80 -2.86 15.08 -12.87
C THR A 80 -2.69 14.65 -14.33
N LEU A 81 -3.73 14.10 -14.98
CA LEU A 81 -3.73 13.88 -16.42
C LEU A 81 -3.52 15.19 -17.22
N ARG A 82 -3.82 16.34 -16.64
CA ARG A 82 -3.67 17.65 -17.26
C ARG A 82 -2.36 18.36 -16.96
N TRP A 83 -1.61 17.88 -15.95
CA TRP A 83 -0.37 18.51 -15.50
C TRP A 83 0.87 17.79 -16.03
N PRO A 84 1.99 18.50 -16.26
CA PRO A 84 3.26 17.85 -16.54
C PRO A 84 3.64 16.90 -15.38
N PRO A 85 4.13 15.68 -15.66
CA PRO A 85 4.44 14.70 -14.61
C PRO A 85 5.36 15.25 -13.52
N ARG A 86 6.38 16.01 -13.90
CA ARG A 86 7.30 16.66 -12.96
C ARG A 86 6.58 17.62 -12.02
N THR A 87 5.67 18.44 -12.55
CA THR A 87 4.89 19.39 -11.73
C THR A 87 4.03 18.63 -10.71
N THR A 88 3.35 17.57 -11.15
CA THR A 88 2.53 16.73 -10.28
C THR A 88 3.36 16.14 -9.13
N LEU A 89 4.52 15.54 -9.44
CA LEU A 89 5.42 14.98 -8.43
C LEU A 89 5.83 16.02 -7.39
N LEU A 90 6.28 17.20 -7.85
CA LEU A 90 6.74 18.27 -6.96
C LEU A 90 5.61 18.88 -6.13
N VAL A 91 4.42 19.08 -6.70
CA VAL A 91 3.25 19.57 -5.97
C VAL A 91 2.84 18.60 -4.88
N CYS A 92 2.78 17.30 -5.18
CA CYS A 92 2.44 16.29 -4.18
C CYS A 92 3.48 16.23 -3.05
N GLN A 93 4.77 16.23 -3.36
CA GLN A 93 5.83 16.23 -2.33
C GLN A 93 5.80 17.52 -1.47
N THR A 94 5.61 18.69 -2.10
CA THR A 94 5.51 19.96 -1.38
C THR A 94 4.28 19.98 -0.47
N LEU A 95 3.12 19.55 -0.98
CA LEU A 95 1.89 19.46 -0.20
C LEU A 95 2.06 18.51 0.99
N PHE A 96 2.75 17.38 0.80
CA PHE A 96 3.04 16.42 1.87
C PHE A 96 3.91 17.04 2.96
N VAL A 97 5.02 17.71 2.60
CA VAL A 97 5.93 18.38 3.54
C VAL A 97 5.20 19.49 4.29
N VAL A 98 4.43 20.34 3.59
CA VAL A 98 3.67 21.43 4.19
C VAL A 98 2.60 20.89 5.15
N ALA A 99 1.91 19.81 4.78
CA ALA A 99 0.92 19.18 5.65
C ALA A 99 1.55 18.63 6.93
N ILE A 100 2.69 17.92 6.84
CA ILE A 100 3.42 17.46 8.03
C ILE A 100 3.84 18.66 8.89
N ALA A 101 4.49 19.66 8.30
CA ALA A 101 4.93 20.85 9.05
C ALA A 101 3.76 21.55 9.74
N PHE A 102 2.62 21.71 9.07
CA PHE A 102 1.40 22.25 9.66
C PHE A 102 0.93 21.44 10.87
N GLY A 103 0.84 20.10 10.75
CA GLY A 103 0.40 19.24 11.84
C GLY A 103 1.34 19.23 13.05
N LEU A 104 2.64 19.48 12.84
CA LEU A 104 3.64 19.49 13.91
C LEU A 104 3.77 20.87 14.60
N LEU A 105 3.51 21.96 13.86
CA LEU A 105 3.62 23.33 14.36
C LEU A 105 2.32 23.84 15.00
N MET A 106 1.16 23.40 14.47
CA MET A 106 -0.13 23.81 15.02
C MET A 106 -0.48 23.00 16.28
N PRO A 107 -1.00 23.66 17.33
CA PRO A 107 -1.37 22.96 18.56
C PRO A 107 -2.65 22.11 18.35
N GLY A 108 -2.70 20.98 19.04
CA GLY A 108 -3.89 20.17 19.21
C GLY A 108 -4.03 19.05 18.18
N TYR A 109 -4.80 18.05 18.60
CA TYR A 109 -5.06 16.82 17.87
C TYR A 109 -5.71 17.04 16.49
N GLY A 110 -6.66 17.99 16.39
CA GLY A 110 -7.39 18.27 15.15
C GLY A 110 -6.49 18.74 14.00
N ALA A 111 -5.47 19.54 14.30
CA ALA A 111 -4.49 19.99 13.31
C ALA A 111 -3.67 18.80 12.76
N LEU A 112 -3.22 17.92 13.65
CA LEU A 112 -2.50 16.72 13.27
C LEU A 112 -3.38 15.77 12.45
N LEU A 113 -4.66 15.62 12.83
CA LEU A 113 -5.63 14.80 12.08
C LEU A 113 -5.84 15.32 10.66
N ALA A 114 -6.06 16.63 10.50
CA ALA A 114 -6.19 17.26 9.20
C ALA A 114 -4.91 17.13 8.35
N ALA A 115 -3.75 17.35 8.97
CA ALA A 115 -2.45 17.16 8.34
C ALA A 115 -2.25 15.73 7.82
N ARG A 116 -2.66 14.72 8.59
CA ARG A 116 -2.61 13.31 8.18
C ARG A 116 -3.49 13.05 6.96
N ALA A 117 -4.73 13.56 6.94
CA ALA A 117 -5.61 13.40 5.79
C ALA A 117 -5.03 14.06 4.52
N VAL A 118 -4.52 15.29 4.63
CA VAL A 118 -3.88 15.99 3.50
C VAL A 118 -2.60 15.29 3.04
N SER A 119 -1.80 14.79 3.97
CA SER A 119 -0.60 13.99 3.63
C SER A 119 -0.97 12.72 2.87
N GLY A 120 -2.08 12.06 3.22
CA GLY A 120 -2.61 10.90 2.50
C GLY A 120 -3.01 11.24 1.07
N VAL A 121 -3.72 12.35 0.85
CA VAL A 121 -4.06 12.85 -0.50
C VAL A 121 -2.79 13.07 -1.33
N ALA A 122 -1.80 13.76 -0.76
CA ALA A 122 -0.54 14.06 -1.44
C ALA A 122 0.23 12.78 -1.79
N TYR A 123 0.26 11.80 -0.88
CA TYR A 123 0.89 10.50 -1.07
C TYR A 123 0.26 9.72 -2.23
N ALA A 124 -1.07 9.68 -2.31
CA ALA A 124 -1.80 9.00 -3.39
C ALA A 124 -1.47 9.59 -4.76
N GLY A 125 -1.49 10.92 -4.86
CA GLY A 125 -1.12 11.62 -6.09
C GLY A 125 0.32 11.39 -6.51
N PHE A 126 1.24 11.40 -5.54
CA PHE A 126 2.64 11.11 -5.78
C PHE A 126 2.85 9.69 -6.31
N TRP A 127 2.25 8.68 -5.66
CA TRP A 127 2.38 7.27 -6.09
C TRP A 127 1.91 7.05 -7.52
N ALA A 128 0.73 7.58 -7.87
CA ALA A 128 0.19 7.48 -9.22
C ALA A 128 1.11 8.15 -10.25
N ALA A 129 1.56 9.39 -9.96
CA ALA A 129 2.45 10.14 -10.84
C ALA A 129 3.84 9.50 -10.96
N ALA A 130 4.40 8.97 -9.87
CA ALA A 130 5.70 8.31 -9.86
C ALA A 130 5.68 7.03 -10.70
N SER A 131 4.63 6.20 -10.55
CA SER A 131 4.45 4.99 -11.34
C SER A 131 4.32 5.31 -12.84
N ALA A 132 3.48 6.28 -13.20
CA ALA A 132 3.32 6.71 -14.58
C ALA A 132 4.63 7.29 -15.17
N THR A 133 5.36 8.08 -14.39
CA THR A 133 6.64 8.67 -14.82
C THR A 133 7.70 7.59 -15.00
N ALA A 134 7.81 6.62 -14.09
CA ALA A 134 8.77 5.52 -14.17
C ALA A 134 8.57 4.69 -15.44
N ILE A 135 7.30 4.39 -15.81
CA ILE A 135 6.95 3.67 -17.04
C ILE A 135 7.43 4.43 -18.29
N ARG A 136 7.21 5.75 -18.34
CA ARG A 136 7.57 6.59 -19.49
C ARG A 136 9.08 6.79 -19.68
N MET A 137 9.87 6.58 -18.61
CA MET A 137 11.32 6.77 -18.62
C MET A 137 12.08 5.53 -19.10
N VAL A 138 11.42 4.42 -19.38
CA VAL A 138 12.04 3.16 -19.77
C VAL A 138 11.36 2.58 -21.00
N PRO A 139 12.08 1.77 -21.82
CA PRO A 139 11.48 1.01 -22.92
C PRO A 139 10.43 0.00 -22.40
N PRO A 140 9.45 -0.42 -23.27
CA PRO A 140 8.35 -1.31 -22.87
C PRO A 140 8.78 -2.64 -22.22
N ASP A 141 9.93 -3.19 -22.62
CA ASP A 141 10.52 -4.42 -22.07
C ASP A 141 11.04 -4.27 -20.62
N ARG A 142 11.16 -3.04 -20.10
CA ARG A 142 11.68 -2.73 -18.76
C ARG A 142 10.67 -2.09 -17.82
N THR A 143 9.44 -1.92 -18.25
CA THR A 143 8.37 -1.29 -17.48
C THR A 143 8.16 -1.98 -16.13
N ALA A 144 8.07 -3.31 -16.12
CA ALA A 144 7.90 -4.07 -14.88
C ALA A 144 9.07 -3.85 -13.89
N ARG A 145 10.30 -3.77 -14.41
CA ARG A 145 11.49 -3.50 -13.58
C ARG A 145 11.49 -2.09 -13.01
N ALA A 146 11.09 -1.10 -13.80
CA ALA A 146 11.00 0.29 -13.31
C ALA A 146 9.94 0.43 -12.21
N LEU A 147 8.76 -0.18 -12.40
CA LEU A 147 7.72 -0.22 -11.37
C LEU A 147 8.18 -0.95 -10.10
N SER A 148 8.91 -2.06 -10.24
CA SER A 148 9.47 -2.78 -9.10
C SER A 148 10.42 -1.90 -8.29
N VAL A 149 11.25 -1.07 -8.92
CA VAL A 149 12.14 -0.12 -8.21
C VAL A 149 11.31 0.88 -7.41
N VAL A 150 10.25 1.45 -7.98
CA VAL A 150 9.38 2.40 -7.28
C VAL A 150 8.70 1.73 -6.08
N VAL A 151 8.11 0.54 -6.26
CA VAL A 151 7.40 -0.19 -5.20
C VAL A 151 8.36 -0.70 -4.11
N THR A 152 9.62 -1.00 -4.46
CA THR A 152 10.65 -1.36 -3.47
C THR A 152 10.84 -0.25 -2.44
N GLY A 153 10.69 1.02 -2.83
CA GLY A 153 10.72 2.14 -1.88
C GLY A 153 9.68 1.98 -0.77
N LEU A 154 8.43 1.61 -1.09
CA LEU A 154 7.40 1.35 -0.09
C LEU A 154 7.71 0.13 0.79
N SER A 155 8.22 -0.95 0.20
CA SER A 155 8.63 -2.13 0.96
C SER A 155 9.75 -1.81 1.96
N LEU A 156 10.73 -0.98 1.55
CA LEU A 156 11.78 -0.50 2.44
C LEU A 156 11.25 0.42 3.53
N ALA A 157 10.24 1.26 3.24
CA ALA A 157 9.57 2.09 4.24
C ALA A 157 8.95 1.25 5.35
N MET A 158 8.34 0.13 5.00
CA MET A 158 7.74 -0.79 5.95
C MET A 158 8.79 -1.53 6.78
N VAL A 159 9.89 -2.02 6.14
CA VAL A 159 10.91 -2.83 6.83
C VAL A 159 11.86 -1.97 7.67
N ALA A 160 12.25 -0.82 7.17
CA ALA A 160 13.29 0.02 7.77
C ALA A 160 12.82 1.43 8.14
N GLY A 161 11.94 2.03 7.32
CA GLY A 161 11.53 3.42 7.51
C GLY A 161 10.68 3.62 8.75
N GLY A 162 9.67 2.79 8.96
CA GLY A 162 8.84 2.84 10.18
C GLY A 162 9.68 2.66 11.44
N PRO A 163 10.45 1.56 11.58
CA PRO A 163 11.36 1.35 12.70
C PRO A 163 12.38 2.47 12.91
N ALA A 164 13.03 2.94 11.84
CA ALA A 164 13.99 4.06 11.95
C ALA A 164 13.34 5.35 12.44
N GLY A 165 12.15 5.67 11.92
CA GLY A 165 11.38 6.82 12.38
C GLY A 165 10.91 6.71 13.82
N THR A 166 10.54 5.49 14.28
CA THR A 166 10.21 5.21 15.67
C THR A 166 11.43 5.39 16.57
N LEU A 167 12.59 4.87 16.18
CA LEU A 167 13.83 5.02 16.91
C LEU A 167 14.24 6.51 17.08
N ILE A 168 14.09 7.31 16.03
CA ILE A 168 14.30 8.76 16.12
C ILE A 168 13.28 9.38 17.07
N GLY A 169 12.02 8.92 17.01
CA GLY A 169 10.94 9.38 17.87
C GLY A 169 11.21 9.13 19.36
N GLU A 170 11.73 7.96 19.70
CA GLU A 170 12.09 7.61 21.07
C GLU A 170 13.21 8.47 21.67
N HIS A 171 14.24 8.78 20.89
CA HIS A 171 15.38 9.55 21.35
C HIS A 171 15.14 11.07 21.36
N SER A 172 14.31 11.58 20.48
CA SER A 172 14.15 13.01 20.23
C SER A 172 12.68 13.47 20.26
N GLY A 173 11.77 12.60 20.71
CA GLY A 173 10.33 12.82 20.71
C GLY A 173 9.68 12.47 19.37
N TRP A 174 8.42 12.03 19.42
CA TRP A 174 7.68 11.54 18.25
C TRP A 174 7.62 12.54 17.06
N ARG A 175 7.64 13.84 17.35
CA ARG A 175 7.69 14.89 16.33
C ARG A 175 8.96 14.85 15.50
N ALA A 176 10.09 14.45 16.08
CA ALA A 176 11.38 14.38 15.36
C ALA A 176 11.35 13.33 14.24
N GLY A 177 10.69 12.19 14.45
CA GLY A 177 10.49 11.18 13.40
C GLY A 177 9.73 11.74 12.19
N PHE A 178 8.67 12.50 12.40
CA PHE A 178 7.93 13.16 11.32
C PHE A 178 8.72 14.29 10.65
N TRP A 179 9.51 15.07 11.42
CA TRP A 179 10.42 16.07 10.83
C TRP A 179 11.50 15.42 9.96
N ALA A 180 12.04 14.28 10.36
CA ALA A 180 13.01 13.53 9.55
C ALA A 180 12.37 13.07 8.22
N VAL A 181 11.13 12.58 8.25
CA VAL A 181 10.35 12.23 7.05
C VAL A 181 10.13 13.46 6.15
N ALA A 182 9.74 14.59 6.73
CA ALA A 182 9.52 15.83 5.97
C ALA A 182 10.83 16.32 5.31
N ALA A 183 11.95 16.29 6.04
CA ALA A 183 13.27 16.69 5.53
C ALA A 183 13.72 15.76 4.40
N LEU A 184 13.57 14.44 4.56
CA LEU A 184 13.92 13.46 3.53
C LEU A 184 13.03 13.64 2.28
N THR A 185 11.73 13.86 2.47
CA THR A 185 10.80 14.14 1.35
C THR A 185 11.19 15.43 0.61
N ALA A 186 11.54 16.49 1.34
CA ALA A 186 12.02 17.73 0.72
C ALA A 186 13.32 17.54 -0.06
N ALA A 187 14.28 16.78 0.49
CA ALA A 187 15.52 16.45 -0.19
C ALA A 187 15.28 15.66 -1.47
N THR A 188 14.41 14.65 -1.42
CA THR A 188 14.05 13.86 -2.63
C THR A 188 13.27 14.71 -3.64
N ALA A 189 12.44 15.68 -3.21
CA ALA A 189 11.76 16.61 -4.12
C ALA A 189 12.77 17.47 -4.91
N ILE A 190 13.81 17.96 -4.25
CA ILE A 190 14.91 18.69 -4.92
C ILE A 190 15.60 17.77 -5.93
N ALA A 191 15.93 16.53 -5.54
CA ALA A 191 16.57 15.57 -6.44
C ALA A 191 15.68 15.21 -7.65
N VAL A 192 14.38 14.99 -7.45
CA VAL A 192 13.41 14.76 -8.54
C VAL A 192 13.32 15.98 -9.45
N ARG A 193 13.34 17.20 -8.91
CA ARG A 193 13.35 18.42 -9.71
C ARG A 193 14.56 18.51 -10.63
N LEU A 194 15.72 18.07 -10.17
CA LEU A 194 16.98 18.17 -10.91
C LEU A 194 17.14 17.06 -11.97
N THR A 195 16.54 15.89 -11.74
CA THR A 195 16.80 14.69 -12.56
C THR A 195 15.65 14.30 -13.47
N THR A 196 14.40 14.73 -13.18
CA THR A 196 13.25 14.40 -14.01
C THR A 196 13.11 15.41 -15.13
N PRO A 197 13.15 14.98 -16.41
CA PRO A 197 12.95 15.89 -17.54
C PRO A 197 11.58 16.56 -17.48
N GLY A 198 11.52 17.83 -17.88
CA GLY A 198 10.26 18.55 -18.07
C GLY A 198 9.59 18.17 -19.40
N THR A 199 9.39 16.88 -19.65
CA THR A 199 8.84 16.40 -20.90
C THR A 199 7.41 16.83 -21.10
N ASP A 200 7.15 17.43 -22.27
CA ASP A 200 5.82 17.66 -22.80
C ASP A 200 5.09 16.32 -23.00
N ARG A 201 3.76 16.38 -22.92
CA ARG A 201 2.87 15.23 -23.06
C ARG A 201 3.18 14.46 -24.33
N GLY A 202 3.66 13.21 -24.22
CA GLY A 202 3.50 12.23 -25.29
C GLY A 202 2.00 11.96 -25.45
N GLN A 203 1.52 11.97 -26.68
CA GLN A 203 0.15 11.59 -27.07
C GLN A 203 -0.04 10.07 -26.87
N ASP A 204 -0.07 9.62 -25.62
CA ASP A 204 -0.52 8.26 -25.36
C ASP A 204 -2.06 8.24 -25.50
N ALA A 205 -2.55 7.34 -26.32
CA ALA A 205 -3.98 7.12 -26.52
C ALA A 205 -4.65 6.96 -25.14
N ALA A 206 -5.55 7.89 -24.82
CA ALA A 206 -6.28 7.83 -23.55
C ALA A 206 -7.04 6.49 -23.50
N PRO A 207 -6.96 5.74 -22.37
CA PRO A 207 -7.71 4.50 -22.21
C PRO A 207 -9.19 4.72 -22.57
N ASP A 208 -9.83 3.75 -23.20
CA ASP A 208 -11.26 3.83 -23.49
C ASP A 208 -12.05 3.84 -22.17
N ARG A 209 -12.41 5.05 -21.74
CA ARG A 209 -13.15 5.29 -20.49
C ARG A 209 -14.46 4.51 -20.45
N GLY A 210 -15.09 4.29 -21.60
CA GLY A 210 -16.34 3.54 -21.69
C GLY A 210 -16.13 2.04 -21.42
N ALA A 211 -15.04 1.46 -21.90
CA ALA A 211 -14.69 0.07 -21.61
C ALA A 211 -14.29 -0.13 -20.15
N GLU A 212 -13.51 0.79 -19.58
CA GLU A 212 -13.09 0.74 -18.17
C GLU A 212 -14.29 0.85 -17.22
N LEU A 213 -15.20 1.80 -17.44
CA LEU A 213 -16.42 1.94 -16.63
C LEU A 213 -17.35 0.73 -16.72
N ARG A 214 -17.51 0.14 -17.92
CA ARG A 214 -18.30 -1.08 -18.08
C ARG A 214 -17.71 -2.27 -17.35
N ALA A 215 -16.38 -2.38 -17.30
CA ALA A 215 -15.72 -3.42 -16.52
C ALA A 215 -16.01 -3.29 -15.02
N MET A 216 -16.10 -2.06 -14.48
CA MET A 216 -16.44 -1.79 -13.08
C MET A 216 -17.86 -2.22 -12.70
N ALA A 217 -18.78 -2.36 -13.65
CA ALA A 217 -20.14 -2.85 -13.42
C ALA A 217 -20.22 -4.36 -13.10
N ARG A 218 -19.13 -5.12 -13.24
CA ARG A 218 -19.11 -6.56 -12.96
C ARG A 218 -19.21 -6.86 -11.46
N PRO A 219 -20.27 -7.55 -10.96
CA PRO A 219 -20.43 -7.81 -9.52
C PRO A 219 -19.27 -8.59 -8.90
N ARG A 220 -18.63 -9.48 -9.67
CA ARG A 220 -17.46 -10.27 -9.22
C ARG A 220 -16.29 -9.39 -8.83
N LEU A 221 -16.12 -8.23 -9.47
CA LEU A 221 -15.05 -7.29 -9.16
C LEU A 221 -15.22 -6.68 -7.77
N TRP A 222 -16.48 -6.40 -7.38
CA TRP A 222 -16.81 -5.89 -6.06
C TRP A 222 -16.59 -6.92 -4.95
N VAL A 223 -16.79 -8.22 -5.23
CA VAL A 223 -16.41 -9.31 -4.31
C VAL A 223 -14.90 -9.36 -4.12
N ALA A 224 -14.11 -9.21 -5.21
CA ALA A 224 -12.66 -9.15 -5.13
C ALA A 224 -12.17 -7.92 -4.33
N TYR A 225 -12.77 -6.74 -4.53
CA TYR A 225 -12.47 -5.54 -3.74
C TYR A 225 -12.86 -5.70 -2.27
N GLY A 226 -14.02 -6.30 -1.99
CA GLY A 226 -14.43 -6.63 -0.63
C GLY A 226 -13.42 -7.56 0.05
N ASN A 227 -12.87 -8.51 -0.68
CA ASN A 227 -11.83 -9.40 -0.17
C ASN A 227 -10.52 -8.65 0.09
N THR A 228 -10.09 -7.74 -0.81
CA THR A 228 -8.94 -6.85 -0.57
C THR A 228 -9.12 -6.02 0.70
N MET A 229 -10.28 -5.39 0.86
CA MET A 229 -10.61 -4.60 2.04
C MET A 229 -10.54 -5.43 3.33
N LEU A 230 -11.19 -6.60 3.34
CA LEU A 230 -11.30 -7.46 4.53
C LEU A 230 -9.94 -8.08 4.92
N THR A 231 -9.17 -8.57 3.95
CA THR A 231 -7.83 -9.11 4.21
C THR A 231 -6.90 -8.03 4.77
N THR A 232 -6.97 -6.82 4.19
CA THR A 232 -6.17 -5.69 4.67
C THR A 232 -6.60 -5.29 6.08
N ALA A 233 -7.89 -5.14 6.34
CA ALA A 233 -8.40 -4.79 7.68
C ALA A 233 -8.00 -5.83 8.73
N ALA A 234 -7.98 -7.11 8.38
CA ALA A 234 -7.72 -8.20 9.32
C ALA A 234 -6.31 -8.16 9.92
N TYR A 235 -5.26 -7.87 9.15
CA TYR A 235 -3.91 -7.72 9.74
C TYR A 235 -3.66 -6.31 10.25
N MET A 236 -4.26 -5.30 9.61
CA MET A 236 -4.06 -3.90 10.01
C MET A 236 -4.64 -3.57 11.37
N VAL A 237 -5.72 -4.22 11.80
CA VAL A 237 -6.28 -3.98 13.13
C VAL A 237 -5.28 -4.33 14.25
N SER A 238 -4.58 -5.46 14.14
CA SER A 238 -3.52 -5.85 15.08
C SER A 238 -2.28 -4.99 14.90
N PHE A 239 -1.88 -4.71 13.67
CA PHE A 239 -0.72 -3.89 13.37
C PHE A 239 -0.85 -2.46 13.88
N SER A 240 -2.03 -1.84 13.74
CA SER A 240 -2.26 -0.44 14.16
C SER A 240 -2.02 -0.19 15.65
N TYR A 241 -2.23 -1.19 16.48
CA TYR A 241 -2.03 -1.10 17.92
C TYR A 241 -0.83 -1.93 18.41
N LEU A 242 0.01 -2.40 17.47
CA LEU A 242 1.10 -3.32 17.77
C LEU A 242 2.11 -2.70 18.74
N GLY A 243 2.47 -1.43 18.56
CA GLY A 243 3.35 -0.72 19.49
C GLY A 243 2.82 -0.78 20.91
N ALA A 244 1.56 -0.36 21.12
CA ALA A 244 0.91 -0.40 22.42
C ALA A 244 0.75 -1.84 22.97
N LEU A 245 0.47 -2.81 22.12
CA LEU A 245 0.39 -4.21 22.52
C LEU A 245 1.73 -4.71 23.07
N LEU A 246 2.83 -4.36 22.42
CA LEU A 246 4.18 -4.75 22.85
C LEU A 246 4.60 -4.08 24.15
N THR A 247 4.33 -2.79 24.31
CA THR A 247 4.74 -2.01 25.51
C THR A 247 3.78 -2.24 26.67
N ASP A 248 2.48 -1.98 26.50
CA ASP A 248 1.53 -1.87 27.58
C ASP A 248 1.00 -3.24 28.04
N SER A 249 0.89 -4.22 27.12
CA SER A 249 0.46 -5.58 27.45
C SER A 249 1.63 -6.55 27.61
N GLY A 250 2.65 -6.44 26.75
CA GLY A 250 3.81 -7.33 26.74
C GLY A 250 4.93 -6.90 27.69
N GLY A 251 4.97 -5.63 28.09
CA GLY A 251 6.04 -5.08 28.93
C GLY A 251 7.39 -4.97 28.21
N LEU A 252 7.38 -4.88 26.86
CA LEU A 252 8.60 -4.68 26.08
C LEU A 252 9.15 -3.27 26.36
N PRO A 253 10.44 -3.11 26.71
CA PRO A 253 11.04 -1.79 26.77
C PRO A 253 10.90 -1.06 25.42
N ALA A 254 10.52 0.22 25.46
CA ALA A 254 10.21 1.02 24.25
C ALA A 254 11.34 0.94 23.21
N GLY A 255 12.60 1.01 23.62
CA GLY A 255 13.77 0.92 22.74
C GLY A 255 13.89 -0.37 21.90
N TRP A 256 13.10 -1.40 22.19
CA TRP A 256 13.04 -2.63 21.37
C TRP A 256 11.87 -2.65 20.37
N VAL A 257 10.90 -1.74 20.52
CA VAL A 257 9.74 -1.66 19.61
C VAL A 257 10.15 -1.53 18.14
N PRO A 258 11.13 -0.65 17.77
CA PRO A 258 11.59 -0.54 16.38
C PRO A 258 12.12 -1.86 15.82
N ALA A 259 12.88 -2.61 16.62
CA ALA A 259 13.42 -3.91 16.20
C ALA A 259 12.30 -4.93 15.94
N VAL A 260 11.29 -4.97 16.80
CA VAL A 260 10.14 -5.87 16.65
C VAL A 260 9.26 -5.45 15.46
N LEU A 261 9.05 -4.15 15.23
CA LEU A 261 8.36 -3.66 14.04
C LEU A 261 9.10 -4.01 12.74
N SER A 262 10.45 -4.06 12.76
CA SER A 262 11.24 -4.54 11.62
C SER A 262 10.96 -6.01 11.29
N LEU A 263 10.64 -6.84 12.29
CA LEU A 263 10.23 -8.24 12.06
C LEU A 263 8.91 -8.33 11.30
N PHE A 264 7.94 -7.45 11.61
CA PHE A 264 6.71 -7.37 10.80
C PHE A 264 7.04 -7.03 9.33
N GLY A 265 7.87 -6.02 9.09
CA GLY A 265 8.30 -5.62 7.76
C GLY A 265 9.01 -6.75 7.00
N THR A 266 9.95 -7.45 7.67
CA THR A 266 10.65 -8.60 7.06
C THR A 266 9.71 -9.77 6.79
N GLY A 267 8.76 -10.03 7.69
CA GLY A 267 7.68 -10.99 7.49
C GLY A 267 6.82 -10.63 6.27
N ALA A 268 6.43 -9.37 6.16
CA ALA A 268 5.65 -8.86 5.04
C ALA A 268 6.39 -8.99 3.70
N PHE A 269 7.68 -8.69 3.65
CA PHE A 269 8.52 -8.90 2.47
C PHE A 269 8.60 -10.38 2.08
N ALA A 270 8.80 -11.27 3.05
CA ALA A 270 8.79 -12.71 2.84
C ALA A 270 7.42 -13.18 2.32
N GLY A 271 6.32 -12.72 2.94
CA GLY A 271 4.95 -13.04 2.55
C GLY A 271 4.63 -12.62 1.12
N LEU A 272 4.99 -11.39 0.76
CA LEU A 272 4.81 -10.86 -0.61
C LEU A 272 5.60 -11.68 -1.64
N THR A 273 6.84 -12.07 -1.30
CA THR A 273 7.71 -12.85 -2.19
C THR A 273 7.20 -14.28 -2.38
N ILE A 274 6.80 -14.94 -1.29
CA ILE A 274 6.23 -16.29 -1.32
C ILE A 274 4.88 -16.26 -2.03
N GLY A 275 4.01 -15.32 -1.66
CA GLY A 275 2.70 -15.13 -2.28
C GLY A 275 2.78 -14.89 -3.78
N GLY A 276 3.74 -14.08 -4.25
CA GLY A 276 3.97 -13.85 -5.68
C GLY A 276 4.30 -15.15 -6.41
N ARG A 277 5.26 -15.92 -5.89
CA ARG A 277 5.69 -17.18 -6.53
C ARG A 277 4.63 -18.28 -6.50
N THR A 278 3.87 -18.38 -5.42
CA THR A 278 2.86 -19.45 -5.25
C THR A 278 1.55 -19.12 -5.94
N SER A 279 1.20 -17.84 -6.02
CA SER A 279 -0.05 -17.38 -6.63
C SER A 279 -0.10 -17.61 -8.14
N ASP A 280 1.05 -17.59 -8.84
CA ASP A 280 1.12 -17.88 -10.29
C ASP A 280 0.61 -19.28 -10.63
N ARG A 281 0.84 -20.25 -9.73
CA ARG A 281 0.44 -21.65 -9.93
C ARG A 281 -0.83 -22.03 -9.19
N HIS A 282 -1.02 -21.48 -7.99
CA HIS A 282 -2.07 -21.88 -7.06
C HIS A 282 -2.71 -20.66 -6.36
N PRO A 283 -3.43 -19.77 -7.07
CA PRO A 283 -3.91 -18.50 -6.50
C PRO A 283 -4.87 -18.70 -5.31
N PHE A 284 -5.86 -19.58 -5.42
CA PHE A 284 -6.81 -19.84 -4.33
C PHE A 284 -6.20 -20.55 -3.11
N PRO A 285 -5.42 -21.62 -3.27
CA PRO A 285 -4.72 -22.24 -2.14
C PRO A 285 -3.81 -21.26 -1.39
N THR A 286 -3.05 -20.40 -2.11
CA THR A 286 -2.21 -19.37 -1.50
C THR A 286 -3.04 -18.35 -0.72
N LEU A 287 -4.17 -17.92 -1.29
CA LEU A 287 -5.10 -17.00 -0.64
C LEU A 287 -5.67 -17.60 0.66
N TYR A 288 -6.15 -18.84 0.60
CA TYR A 288 -6.71 -19.52 1.79
C TYR A 288 -5.65 -19.75 2.87
N ALA A 289 -4.45 -20.17 2.50
CA ALA A 289 -3.34 -20.37 3.45
C ALA A 289 -2.98 -19.04 4.15
N GLY A 290 -2.93 -17.93 3.40
CA GLY A 290 -2.68 -16.60 3.97
C GLY A 290 -3.78 -16.15 4.92
N ILE A 291 -5.05 -16.26 4.53
CA ILE A 291 -6.20 -15.86 5.36
C ILE A 291 -6.29 -16.70 6.64
N LEU A 292 -6.18 -18.03 6.53
CA LEU A 292 -6.22 -18.92 7.68
C LEU A 292 -5.03 -18.71 8.60
N GLY A 293 -3.83 -18.60 8.03
CA GLY A 293 -2.62 -18.29 8.79
C GLY A 293 -2.77 -16.97 9.56
N MET A 294 -3.28 -15.93 8.91
CA MET A 294 -3.51 -14.62 9.54
C MET A 294 -4.56 -14.72 10.67
N ALA A 295 -5.65 -15.46 10.48
CA ALA A 295 -6.65 -15.65 11.53
C ALA A 295 -6.06 -16.38 12.75
N VAL A 296 -5.28 -17.44 12.51
CA VAL A 296 -4.58 -18.19 13.58
C VAL A 296 -3.59 -17.30 14.32
N VAL A 297 -2.77 -16.52 13.60
CA VAL A 297 -1.82 -15.57 14.20
C VAL A 297 -2.55 -14.50 15.01
N SER A 298 -3.66 -13.98 14.52
CA SER A 298 -4.46 -12.99 15.24
C SER A 298 -5.04 -13.56 16.54
N VAL A 299 -5.56 -14.79 16.54
CA VAL A 299 -6.01 -15.49 17.74
C VAL A 299 -4.84 -15.71 18.71
N ALA A 300 -3.69 -16.14 18.19
CA ALA A 300 -2.50 -16.34 19.01
C ALA A 300 -2.02 -15.03 19.66
N LEU A 301 -2.06 -13.92 18.96
CA LEU A 301 -1.78 -12.59 19.52
C LEU A 301 -2.78 -12.19 20.59
N ALA A 302 -4.08 -12.50 20.42
CA ALA A 302 -5.10 -12.24 21.43
C ALA A 302 -4.87 -13.03 22.74
N LEU A 303 -4.41 -14.28 22.62
CA LEU A 303 -4.21 -15.18 23.76
C LEU A 303 -2.84 -15.04 24.42
N LEU A 304 -1.81 -14.75 23.64
CA LEU A 304 -0.41 -14.78 24.07
C LEU A 304 0.26 -13.39 24.05
N GLY A 305 -0.48 -12.32 23.77
CA GLY A 305 0.05 -10.96 23.62
C GLY A 305 0.77 -10.41 24.87
N SER A 306 0.50 -10.96 26.06
CA SER A 306 1.22 -10.65 27.30
C SER A 306 2.56 -11.38 27.44
N HIS A 307 2.89 -12.35 26.58
CA HIS A 307 4.09 -13.17 26.65
C HIS A 307 5.04 -12.80 25.51
N LEU A 308 6.06 -11.97 25.76
CA LEU A 308 6.99 -11.46 24.73
C LEU A 308 7.63 -12.56 23.89
N ALA A 309 8.04 -13.68 24.53
CA ALA A 309 8.65 -14.81 23.82
C ALA A 309 7.75 -15.41 22.72
N ALA A 310 6.43 -15.35 22.91
CA ALA A 310 5.45 -15.79 21.91
C ALA A 310 5.09 -14.65 20.94
N THR A 311 4.94 -13.42 21.45
CA THR A 311 4.48 -12.26 20.67
C THR A 311 5.49 -11.87 19.58
N ILE A 312 6.80 -11.89 19.88
CA ILE A 312 7.84 -11.51 18.91
C ILE A 312 7.78 -12.35 17.61
N PRO A 313 7.79 -13.69 17.64
CA PRO A 313 7.64 -14.48 16.42
C PRO A 313 6.26 -14.31 15.76
N LEU A 314 5.19 -14.07 16.53
CA LEU A 314 3.87 -13.81 16.00
C LEU A 314 3.80 -12.51 15.20
N VAL A 315 4.59 -11.50 15.56
CA VAL A 315 4.69 -10.25 14.77
C VAL A 315 5.27 -10.52 13.38
N PHE A 316 6.32 -11.33 13.27
CA PHE A 316 6.85 -11.75 11.96
C PHE A 316 5.79 -12.52 11.16
N LEU A 317 5.11 -13.48 11.79
CA LEU A 317 4.07 -14.28 11.15
C LEU A 317 2.86 -13.45 10.73
N LEU A 318 2.50 -12.40 11.48
CA LEU A 318 1.44 -11.45 11.11
C LEU A 318 1.81 -10.73 9.81
N GLY A 319 3.04 -10.23 9.69
CA GLY A 319 3.53 -9.65 8.45
C GLY A 319 3.53 -10.64 7.30
N LEU A 320 4.07 -11.84 7.52
CA LEU A 320 4.16 -12.88 6.50
C LEU A 320 2.77 -13.27 5.98
N THR A 321 1.84 -13.62 6.87
CA THR A 321 0.50 -14.09 6.46
C THR A 321 -0.36 -12.96 5.90
N GLY A 322 -0.25 -11.75 6.45
CA GLY A 322 -0.96 -10.56 5.98
C GLY A 322 -0.57 -10.15 4.56
N PHE A 323 0.71 -10.29 4.19
CA PHE A 323 1.19 -9.92 2.86
C PHE A 323 1.22 -11.08 1.86
N LEU A 324 1.13 -12.33 2.33
CA LEU A 324 0.99 -13.52 1.48
C LEU A 324 -0.29 -13.44 0.62
N VAL A 325 -1.34 -12.78 1.12
CA VAL A 325 -2.65 -12.65 0.42
C VAL A 325 -2.65 -11.59 -0.67
N ASN A 326 -1.74 -10.62 -0.66
CA ASN A 326 -1.77 -9.48 -1.60
C ASN A 326 -1.60 -9.90 -3.07
N PRO A 327 -0.61 -10.72 -3.48
CA PRO A 327 -0.45 -11.12 -4.87
C PRO A 327 -1.65 -11.88 -5.44
N PRO A 328 -2.21 -12.92 -4.77
CA PRO A 328 -3.38 -13.62 -5.30
C PRO A 328 -4.63 -12.74 -5.40
N VAL A 329 -4.85 -11.84 -4.44
CA VAL A 329 -5.99 -10.90 -4.49
C VAL A 329 -5.84 -9.93 -5.66
N LEU A 330 -4.66 -9.33 -5.83
CA LEU A 330 -4.38 -8.41 -6.93
C LEU A 330 -4.50 -9.11 -8.31
N SER A 331 -3.96 -10.31 -8.43
CA SER A 331 -4.08 -11.14 -9.64
C SER A 331 -5.54 -11.42 -10.00
N ARG A 332 -6.39 -11.72 -9.01
CA ARG A 332 -7.83 -11.91 -9.21
C ARG A 332 -8.52 -10.68 -9.77
N VAL A 333 -8.22 -9.49 -9.21
CA VAL A 333 -8.77 -8.23 -9.70
C VAL A 333 -8.46 -8.04 -11.18
N PHE A 334 -7.22 -8.22 -11.60
CA PHE A 334 -6.82 -8.06 -13.00
C PHE A 334 -7.39 -9.17 -13.92
N THR A 335 -7.53 -10.40 -13.43
CA THR A 335 -8.15 -11.50 -14.17
C THR A 335 -9.64 -11.23 -14.47
N ILE A 336 -10.35 -10.61 -13.53
CA ILE A 336 -11.78 -10.26 -13.72
C ILE A 336 -11.92 -9.00 -14.58
N ALA A 337 -10.99 -8.04 -14.43
CA ALA A 337 -11.04 -6.73 -15.09
C ALA A 337 -10.32 -6.70 -16.44
N VAL A 338 -10.43 -7.76 -17.24
CA VAL A 338 -9.86 -7.80 -18.61
C VAL A 338 -10.38 -6.60 -19.42
N GLY A 339 -9.43 -5.81 -19.95
CA GLY A 339 -9.72 -4.59 -20.73
C GLY A 339 -9.86 -3.29 -19.92
N ALA A 340 -9.70 -3.35 -18.56
CA ALA A 340 -9.77 -2.16 -17.71
C ALA A 340 -8.73 -2.19 -16.55
N PRO A 341 -7.45 -2.41 -16.83
CA PRO A 341 -6.46 -2.61 -15.77
C PRO A 341 -6.22 -1.34 -14.95
N THR A 342 -6.34 -0.15 -15.53
CA THR A 342 -6.04 1.12 -14.87
C THR A 342 -7.05 1.42 -13.76
N LEU A 343 -8.33 1.42 -14.09
CA LEU A 343 -9.40 1.72 -13.14
C LEU A 343 -9.55 0.60 -12.10
N ALA A 344 -9.40 -0.66 -12.52
CA ALA A 344 -9.45 -1.80 -11.62
C ALA A 344 -8.32 -1.78 -10.59
N GLY A 345 -7.10 -1.45 -11.00
CA GLY A 345 -5.97 -1.27 -10.09
C GLY A 345 -6.18 -0.13 -9.11
N ALA A 346 -6.66 1.03 -9.58
CA ALA A 346 -6.95 2.18 -8.72
C ALA A 346 -8.05 1.86 -7.69
N ALA A 347 -9.12 1.18 -8.10
CA ALA A 347 -10.19 0.76 -7.20
C ALA A 347 -9.71 -0.29 -6.18
N ASN A 348 -8.77 -1.18 -6.56
CA ASN A 348 -8.16 -2.12 -5.62
C ASN A 348 -7.33 -1.40 -4.55
N VAL A 349 -6.56 -0.37 -4.93
CA VAL A 349 -5.86 0.49 -3.94
C VAL A 349 -6.87 1.17 -3.02
N SER A 350 -7.98 1.69 -3.56
CA SER A 350 -9.06 2.28 -2.74
C SER A 350 -9.66 1.26 -1.77
N ALA A 351 -9.89 0.02 -2.19
CA ALA A 351 -10.38 -1.05 -1.33
C ALA A 351 -9.37 -1.40 -0.22
N MET A 352 -8.08 -1.45 -0.54
CA MET A 352 -7.01 -1.64 0.45
C MET A 352 -7.01 -0.50 1.47
N GLN A 353 -7.07 0.75 1.03
CA GLN A 353 -7.09 1.92 1.91
C GLN A 353 -8.35 2.00 2.76
N LEU A 354 -9.48 1.53 2.26
CA LEU A 354 -10.69 1.38 3.06
C LEU A 354 -10.49 0.36 4.19
N GLY A 355 -9.80 -0.74 3.93
CA GLY A 355 -9.39 -1.70 4.95
C GLY A 355 -8.49 -1.08 6.01
N ILE A 356 -7.48 -0.29 5.61
CA ILE A 356 -6.58 0.45 6.53
C ILE A 356 -7.37 1.49 7.34
N THR A 357 -8.37 2.13 6.74
CA THR A 357 -9.23 3.12 7.42
C THR A 357 -10.07 2.48 8.52
N VAL A 358 -10.73 1.36 8.20
CA VAL A 358 -11.70 0.70 9.09
C VAL A 358 -11.00 -0.06 10.22
N ALA A 359 -9.81 -0.59 9.97
CA ALA A 359 -9.08 -1.42 10.93
C ALA A 359 -8.86 -0.75 12.31
N PRO A 360 -8.21 0.43 12.40
CA PRO A 360 -7.98 1.06 13.69
C PRO A 360 -9.28 1.55 14.33
N LEU A 361 -10.33 1.86 13.56
CA LEU A 361 -11.64 2.22 14.08
C LEU A 361 -12.29 1.02 14.79
N LEU A 362 -12.27 -0.17 14.18
CA LEU A 362 -12.80 -1.38 14.79
C LEU A 362 -12.00 -1.80 16.04
N GLY A 363 -10.67 -1.75 15.95
CA GLY A 363 -9.81 -2.00 17.10
C GLY A 363 -10.04 -0.99 18.23
N GLY A 364 -10.16 0.30 17.88
CA GLY A 364 -10.44 1.37 18.82
C GLY A 364 -11.79 1.25 19.50
N LEU A 365 -12.83 0.82 18.79
CA LEU A 365 -14.15 0.53 19.37
C LEU A 365 -14.08 -0.62 20.38
N ALA A 366 -13.36 -1.69 20.06
CA ALA A 366 -13.20 -2.82 20.99
C ALA A 366 -12.43 -2.41 22.25
N ILE A 367 -11.33 -1.66 22.11
CA ILE A 367 -10.53 -1.13 23.23
C ILE A 367 -11.36 -0.14 24.04
N GLY A 368 -12.10 0.77 23.40
CA GLY A 368 -12.95 1.77 24.04
C GLY A 368 -14.15 1.17 24.79
N ALA A 369 -14.63 0.00 24.36
CA ALA A 369 -15.63 -0.78 25.07
C ALA A 369 -15.08 -1.53 26.31
N GLY A 370 -13.80 -1.35 26.64
CA GLY A 370 -13.18 -1.96 27.82
C GLY A 370 -12.67 -3.38 27.62
N LEU A 371 -12.63 -3.90 26.38
CA LEU A 371 -12.17 -5.27 26.09
C LEU A 371 -10.62 -5.39 26.13
N GLY A 372 -9.90 -4.26 26.28
CA GLY A 372 -8.44 -4.22 26.36
C GLY A 372 -7.74 -4.43 25.01
N LEU A 373 -6.42 -4.24 24.99
CA LEU A 373 -5.57 -4.35 23.79
C LEU A 373 -5.62 -5.73 23.09
N PRO A 374 -5.69 -6.88 23.81
CA PRO A 374 -5.79 -8.19 23.15
C PRO A 374 -7.02 -8.36 22.26
N SER A 375 -8.08 -7.53 22.44
CA SER A 375 -9.29 -7.57 21.62
C SER A 375 -9.02 -7.29 20.14
N VAL A 376 -7.95 -6.57 19.79
CA VAL A 376 -7.58 -6.33 18.39
C VAL A 376 -7.27 -7.63 17.63
N GLY A 377 -6.69 -8.61 18.32
CA GLY A 377 -6.45 -9.95 17.76
C GLY A 377 -7.75 -10.70 17.46
N TRP A 378 -8.74 -10.62 18.34
CA TRP A 378 -10.07 -11.23 18.10
C TRP A 378 -10.80 -10.57 16.93
N VAL A 379 -10.74 -9.24 16.84
CA VAL A 379 -11.30 -8.48 15.70
C VAL A 379 -10.60 -8.88 14.40
N GLY A 380 -9.27 -9.00 14.41
CA GLY A 380 -8.48 -9.44 13.25
C GLY A 380 -8.85 -10.85 12.80
N ALA A 381 -9.02 -11.79 13.73
CA ALA A 381 -9.45 -13.14 13.43
C ALA A 381 -10.86 -13.18 12.83
N ALA A 382 -11.82 -12.42 13.40
CA ALA A 382 -13.18 -12.33 12.87
C ALA A 382 -13.20 -11.77 11.43
N LEU A 383 -12.46 -10.70 11.16
CA LEU A 383 -12.32 -10.14 9.82
C LEU A 383 -11.66 -11.15 8.85
N GLY A 384 -10.66 -11.91 9.30
CA GLY A 384 -10.04 -12.98 8.53
C GLY A 384 -11.07 -14.07 8.15
N LEU A 385 -11.91 -14.50 9.07
CA LEU A 385 -12.97 -15.47 8.79
C LEU A 385 -14.03 -14.94 7.81
N VAL A 386 -14.42 -13.68 7.94
CA VAL A 386 -15.33 -13.03 6.97
C VAL A 386 -14.69 -12.96 5.59
N SER A 387 -13.38 -12.62 5.53
CA SER A 387 -12.60 -12.62 4.29
C SER A 387 -12.52 -14.01 3.65
N LEU A 388 -12.38 -15.07 4.46
CA LEU A 388 -12.42 -16.45 3.96
C LEU A 388 -13.77 -16.76 3.28
N GLY A 389 -14.88 -16.32 3.86
CA GLY A 389 -16.21 -16.42 3.25
C GLY A 389 -16.28 -15.70 1.90
N ALA A 390 -15.72 -14.49 1.79
CA ALA A 390 -15.66 -13.75 0.54
C ALA A 390 -14.79 -14.46 -0.51
N ALA A 391 -13.62 -14.99 -0.12
CA ALA A 391 -12.72 -15.74 -1.00
C ALA A 391 -13.36 -17.05 -1.51
N LEU A 392 -14.08 -17.78 -0.65
CA LEU A 392 -14.84 -18.96 -1.04
C LEU A 392 -15.99 -18.63 -2.00
N THR A 393 -16.63 -17.49 -1.83
CA THR A 393 -17.67 -16.98 -2.72
C THR A 393 -17.09 -16.66 -4.10
N ASP A 394 -15.95 -15.96 -4.15
CA ASP A 394 -15.25 -15.68 -5.42
C ASP A 394 -14.85 -16.98 -6.15
N ALA A 395 -14.31 -17.96 -5.44
CA ALA A 395 -13.96 -19.25 -6.01
C ALA A 395 -15.18 -20.02 -6.58
N ARG A 396 -16.33 -19.94 -5.91
CA ARG A 396 -17.59 -20.54 -6.44
C ARG A 396 -18.08 -19.84 -7.69
N LEU A 397 -18.00 -18.51 -7.73
CA LEU A 397 -18.36 -17.72 -8.91
C LEU A 397 -17.42 -18.01 -10.08
N ASP A 398 -16.15 -18.24 -9.79
CA ASP A 398 -15.15 -18.58 -10.81
C ASP A 398 -15.45 -19.94 -11.46
N ARG A 399 -15.70 -20.97 -10.66
CA ARG A 399 -16.07 -22.30 -11.15
C ARG A 399 -17.36 -22.26 -11.99
N ARG A 400 -18.35 -21.48 -11.61
CA ARG A 400 -19.60 -21.32 -12.38
C ARG A 400 -19.37 -20.63 -13.71
N ALA A 401 -18.50 -19.63 -13.79
CA ALA A 401 -18.15 -18.96 -15.04
C ALA A 401 -17.34 -19.86 -15.99
N GLY A 402 -16.43 -20.70 -15.46
CA GLY A 402 -15.70 -21.69 -16.24
C GLY A 402 -16.54 -22.90 -16.69
N ALA A 403 -17.66 -23.17 -15.98
CA ALA A 403 -18.60 -24.26 -16.30
C ALA A 403 -19.68 -23.88 -17.33
N GLN A 404 -19.81 -22.61 -17.72
CA GLN A 404 -20.67 -22.21 -18.83
C GLN A 404 -19.94 -22.51 -20.15
N PRO A 405 -20.34 -23.54 -20.94
CA PRO A 405 -19.71 -23.81 -22.23
C PRO A 405 -19.98 -22.63 -23.17
N ALA A 406 -19.13 -22.48 -24.17
CA ALA A 406 -19.27 -21.56 -25.33
C ALA A 406 -20.52 -21.89 -26.19
N ALA A 407 -21.69 -21.93 -25.58
CA ALA A 407 -22.95 -22.27 -26.24
C ALA A 407 -23.58 -21.11 -27.02
N ALA A 408 -22.90 -19.96 -27.12
CA ALA A 408 -23.46 -18.79 -27.81
C ALA A 408 -22.79 -18.42 -29.14
N THR A 409 -21.76 -19.17 -29.58
CA THR A 409 -21.05 -18.82 -30.86
C THR A 409 -21.39 -19.76 -32.02
N SER A 410 -22.35 -20.70 -31.85
CA SER A 410 -22.73 -21.68 -32.88
C SER A 410 -24.04 -21.38 -33.58
N ALA A 411 -24.59 -20.18 -33.46
CA ALA A 411 -25.73 -19.75 -34.28
C ALA A 411 -25.25 -18.79 -35.39
N ALA A 412 -24.42 -19.29 -36.31
CA ALA A 412 -24.33 -18.68 -37.63
C ALA A 412 -25.57 -19.14 -38.42
N PRO A 413 -26.37 -18.24 -39.01
CA PRO A 413 -27.44 -18.66 -39.91
C PRO A 413 -26.85 -19.22 -41.20
N ALA A 414 -26.91 -20.54 -41.34
CA ALA A 414 -26.81 -21.17 -42.64
C ALA A 414 -28.08 -20.79 -43.42
N GLY A 415 -27.91 -20.09 -44.50
CA GLY A 415 -29.01 -19.92 -45.43
C GLY A 415 -29.06 -18.54 -46.08
N GLN A 416 -28.41 -18.43 -47.23
CA GLN A 416 -28.95 -17.86 -48.44
C GLN A 416 -27.95 -18.15 -49.60
N ALA A 417 -28.09 -19.35 -50.17
CA ALA A 417 -27.74 -19.59 -51.57
C ALA A 417 -29.07 -19.60 -52.34
N GLY A 418 -29.23 -18.69 -53.26
CA GLY A 418 -30.32 -18.57 -54.19
C GLY A 418 -30.06 -17.44 -55.15
#